data_32455fee7d856043cf760785a73eb5b2
#
_entry.id   32455fee7d856043cf760785a73eb5b2
#
_cell.length_a   1.000
_cell.length_b   1.000
_cell.length_c   1.000
_cell.angle_alpha   90.00
_cell.angle_beta   90.00
_cell.angle_gamma   90.00
#
_symmetry.space_group_name_H-M   'P 1'
#
loop_
_entity.id
_entity.type
_entity.pdbx_description
1 polymer ?
#
loop_
_entity_poly.entity_id
_entity_poly.type
_entity_poly.pdbx_seq_one_letter_code
_entity_poly.pdbx_strand_id
1 'polypeptide(L)'
;MAGRTAIGLDIGTSSVRAAQVTVSKGKAVLDRFGQVALPPGVVRDGEVVEPDAVGDAIKTLWSQAKFTKKEVVLGVSNQKVVVRLVDLPWLPADEL
;
A
#
# COMPACT_ATOMS: atom_id res chain seq x y z
N MET A 1 -9.03 25.21 0.45
CA MET A 1 -8.43 24.21 1.35
C MET A 1 -8.12 22.96 0.59
N ALA A 2 -6.91 22.49 0.67
CA ALA A 2 -6.54 21.26 0.01
C ALA A 2 -7.22 20.06 0.66
N GLY A 3 -7.49 19.05 -0.12
CA GLY A 3 -8.03 17.82 0.39
C GLY A 3 -7.01 17.01 1.15
N ARG A 4 -7.45 15.92 1.71
CA ARG A 4 -6.58 14.97 2.41
C ARG A 4 -6.21 13.85 1.46
N THR A 5 -4.95 13.50 1.47
CA THR A 5 -4.45 12.41 0.63
C THR A 5 -4.15 11.21 1.51
N ALA A 6 -4.62 10.05 1.08
CA ALA A 6 -4.38 8.80 1.78
C ALA A 6 -3.96 7.74 0.77
N ILE A 7 -3.12 6.81 1.22
CA ILE A 7 -2.73 5.67 0.40
C ILE A 7 -3.23 4.42 1.09
N GLY A 8 -4.03 3.65 0.38
CA GLY A 8 -4.46 2.33 0.83
C GLY A 8 -3.57 1.27 0.24
N LEU A 9 -3.04 0.37 1.06
CA LEU A 9 -2.19 -0.73 0.62
C LEU A 9 -2.87 -2.04 0.95
N ASP A 10 -2.98 -2.89 -0.05
CA ASP A 10 -3.58 -4.21 0.09
C ASP A 10 -2.54 -5.26 -0.26
N ILE A 11 -2.26 -6.15 0.69
CA ILE A 11 -1.34 -7.27 0.49
C ILE A 11 -2.19 -8.51 0.28
N GLY A 12 -2.25 -8.96 -0.96
CA GLY A 12 -2.99 -10.15 -1.31
C GLY A 12 -2.08 -11.37 -1.43
N THR A 13 -2.65 -12.48 -1.81
CA THR A 13 -1.92 -13.72 -1.96
C THR A 13 -0.96 -13.69 -3.13
N SER A 14 -1.33 -13.03 -4.21
CA SER A 14 -0.56 -13.06 -5.45
C SER A 14 -0.07 -11.69 -5.90
N SER A 15 -0.43 -10.64 -5.21
CA SER A 15 0.02 -9.29 -5.57
C SER A 15 -0.11 -8.34 -4.41
N VAL A 16 0.62 -7.24 -4.49
CA VAL A 16 0.40 -6.08 -3.62
C VAL A 16 -0.19 -4.98 -4.48
N ARG A 17 -1.16 -4.27 -3.94
CA ARG A 17 -1.85 -3.19 -4.65
C ARG A 17 -1.96 -1.99 -3.75
N ALA A 18 -1.89 -0.81 -4.34
CA ALA A 18 -2.06 0.41 -3.58
C ALA A 18 -2.74 1.47 -4.42
N ALA A 19 -3.49 2.30 -3.76
CA ALA A 19 -4.19 3.40 -4.40
C ALA A 19 -4.01 4.66 -3.57
N GLN A 20 -3.69 5.75 -4.23
CA GLN A 20 -3.62 7.06 -3.61
C GLN A 20 -4.89 7.82 -3.93
N VAL A 21 -5.55 8.27 -2.90
CA VAL A 21 -6.85 8.93 -3.04
C VAL A 21 -6.79 10.28 -2.34
N THR A 22 -7.32 11.30 -2.98
CA THR A 22 -7.50 12.60 -2.37
C THR A 22 -8.98 12.79 -2.07
N VAL A 23 -9.29 13.13 -0.82
CA VAL A 23 -10.66 13.38 -0.39
C VAL A 23 -10.82 14.85 -0.09
N SER A 24 -11.78 15.48 -0.73
CA SER A 24 -12.04 16.90 -0.57
C SER A 24 -13.53 17.15 -0.69
N LYS A 25 -14.10 17.84 0.29
CA LYS A 25 -15.50 18.22 0.29
C LYS A 25 -16.44 17.05 0.06
N GLY A 26 -16.13 15.93 0.70
CA GLY A 26 -16.94 14.73 0.58
C GLY A 26 -16.76 13.93 -0.71
N LYS A 27 -15.84 14.33 -1.56
CA LYS A 27 -15.55 13.61 -2.79
C LYS A 27 -14.20 12.96 -2.71
N ALA A 28 -14.10 11.75 -3.24
CA ALA A 28 -12.84 11.01 -3.31
C ALA A 28 -12.42 10.88 -4.76
N VAL A 29 -11.15 11.18 -5.02
CA VAL A 29 -10.57 11.09 -6.35
C VAL A 29 -9.39 10.15 -6.29
N LEU A 30 -9.36 9.17 -7.19
CA LEU A 30 -8.22 8.27 -7.30
C LEU A 30 -7.12 8.98 -8.07
N ASP A 31 -6.00 9.24 -7.39
CA ASP A 31 -4.89 9.95 -7.99
C ASP A 31 -3.89 9.02 -8.65
N ARG A 32 -3.56 7.94 -7.99
CA ARG A 32 -2.56 6.99 -8.47
C ARG A 32 -2.95 5.59 -8.04
N PHE A 33 -2.59 4.63 -8.85
CA PHE A 33 -2.85 3.23 -8.55
C PHE A 33 -1.69 2.40 -9.07
N GLY A 34 -1.34 1.35 -8.34
CA GLY A 34 -0.31 0.43 -8.79
C GLY A 34 -0.56 -0.97 -8.26
N GLN A 35 0.05 -1.92 -8.92
CA GLN A 35 -0.04 -3.33 -8.56
C GLN A 35 1.24 -4.02 -8.97
N VAL A 36 1.78 -4.84 -8.08
CA VAL A 36 2.99 -5.61 -8.34
C VAL A 36 2.72 -7.05 -7.93
N ALA A 37 3.05 -7.98 -8.82
CA ALA A 37 2.86 -9.40 -8.56
C ALA A 37 3.83 -9.88 -7.49
N LEU A 38 3.39 -10.84 -6.70
CA LEU A 38 4.22 -11.53 -5.71
C LEU A 38 4.58 -12.92 -6.22
N PRO A 39 5.79 -13.40 -5.90
CA PRO A 39 6.13 -14.80 -6.19
C PRO A 39 5.18 -15.74 -5.46
N PRO A 40 4.96 -16.94 -5.99
CA PRO A 40 4.11 -17.91 -5.30
C PRO A 40 4.67 -18.26 -3.92
N GLY A 41 3.77 -18.39 -2.96
CA GLY A 41 4.12 -18.88 -1.64
C GLY A 41 4.65 -17.84 -0.67
N VAL A 42 4.79 -16.58 -1.08
CA VAL A 42 5.28 -15.56 -0.15
C VAL A 42 4.20 -15.09 0.82
N VAL A 43 2.94 -15.25 0.43
CA VAL A 43 1.79 -15.00 1.32
C VAL A 43 0.90 -16.23 1.26
N ARG A 44 0.56 -16.79 2.42
CA ARG A 44 -0.31 -17.97 2.52
C ARG A 44 -1.36 -17.74 3.58
N ASP A 45 -2.60 -18.00 3.22
CA ASP A 45 -3.73 -17.89 4.17
C ASP A 45 -3.76 -16.54 4.89
N GLY A 46 -3.43 -15.48 4.17
CA GLY A 46 -3.41 -14.15 4.73
C GLY A 46 -2.19 -13.83 5.57
N GLU A 47 -1.23 -14.73 5.66
CA GLU A 47 -0.01 -14.51 6.42
C GLU A 47 1.18 -14.31 5.50
N VAL A 48 2.00 -13.33 5.83
CA VAL A 48 3.23 -13.07 5.09
C VAL A 48 4.28 -14.08 5.56
N VAL A 49 4.66 -14.98 4.66
CA VAL A 49 5.64 -16.03 4.95
C VAL A 49 7.06 -15.52 4.68
N GLU A 50 7.22 -14.71 3.64
CA GLU A 50 8.52 -14.15 3.29
C GLU A 50 8.45 -12.64 3.26
N PRO A 51 8.68 -12.00 4.40
CA PRO A 51 8.54 -10.54 4.51
C PRO A 51 9.45 -9.76 3.56
N ASP A 52 10.66 -10.26 3.31
CA ASP A 52 11.58 -9.54 2.43
C ASP A 52 11.05 -9.46 1.00
N ALA A 53 10.44 -10.54 0.52
CA ALA A 53 9.88 -10.55 -0.82
C ALA A 53 8.71 -9.58 -0.95
N VAL A 54 7.86 -9.54 0.08
CA VAL A 54 6.74 -8.60 0.10
C VAL A 54 7.27 -7.17 0.20
N GLY A 55 8.27 -6.94 1.03
CA GLY A 55 8.88 -5.62 1.15
C GLY A 55 9.46 -5.11 -0.15
N ASP A 56 10.14 -5.99 -0.89
CA ASP A 56 10.70 -5.62 -2.19
C ASP A 56 9.59 -5.29 -3.20
N ALA A 57 8.51 -6.05 -3.18
CA ALA A 57 7.38 -5.78 -4.06
C ALA A 57 6.75 -4.42 -3.73
N ILE A 58 6.63 -4.10 -2.46
CA ILE A 58 6.08 -2.82 -2.04
C ILE A 58 7.00 -1.67 -2.46
N LYS A 59 8.32 -1.82 -2.31
CA LYS A 59 9.27 -0.82 -2.80
C LYS A 59 9.12 -0.59 -4.30
N THR A 60 9.00 -1.67 -5.05
CA THR A 60 8.79 -1.59 -6.49
C THR A 60 7.49 -0.86 -6.80
N LEU A 61 6.44 -1.18 -6.08
CA LEU A 61 5.13 -0.56 -6.25
C LEU A 61 5.21 0.96 -6.02
N TRP A 62 5.87 1.37 -4.92
CA TRP A 62 6.02 2.79 -4.62
C TRP A 62 6.79 3.52 -5.69
N SER A 63 7.84 2.91 -6.20
CA SER A 63 8.65 3.50 -7.26
C SER A 63 7.88 3.62 -8.56
N GLN A 64 7.16 2.57 -8.95
CA GLN A 64 6.42 2.56 -10.21
C GLN A 64 5.23 3.52 -10.20
N ALA A 65 4.49 3.54 -9.12
CA ALA A 65 3.32 4.38 -9.00
C ALA A 65 3.67 5.81 -8.58
N LYS A 66 4.91 6.03 -8.16
CA LYS A 66 5.41 7.34 -7.74
C LYS A 66 4.64 7.88 -6.54
N PHE A 67 4.33 6.99 -5.61
CA PHE A 67 3.76 7.40 -4.35
C PHE A 67 4.81 8.15 -3.53
N THR A 68 4.41 9.22 -2.89
CA THR A 68 5.35 10.03 -2.12
C THR A 68 5.15 9.91 -0.63
N LYS A 69 3.99 9.48 -0.20
CA LYS A 69 3.70 9.33 1.22
C LYS A 69 4.17 7.97 1.71
N LYS A 70 4.70 7.94 2.93
CA LYS A 70 5.09 6.68 3.55
C LYS A 70 4.04 6.15 4.53
N GLU A 71 3.07 6.96 4.90
CA GLU A 71 1.97 6.52 5.74
C GLU A 71 0.89 5.90 4.89
N VAL A 72 0.47 4.72 5.26
CA VAL A 72 -0.53 4.00 4.48
C VAL A 72 -1.56 3.39 5.41
N VAL A 73 -2.75 3.20 4.86
CA VAL A 73 -3.78 2.40 5.51
C VAL A 73 -3.63 0.99 4.95
N LEU A 74 -3.26 0.06 5.81
CA LEU A 74 -2.98 -1.30 5.40
C LEU A 74 -4.21 -2.17 5.54
N GLY A 75 -4.57 -2.82 4.44
CA GLY A 75 -5.57 -3.87 4.44
C GLY A 75 -4.92 -5.21 4.16
N VAL A 76 -5.25 -6.23 4.91
CA VAL A 76 -4.73 -7.56 4.70
C VAL A 76 -5.89 -8.46 4.32
N SER A 77 -5.74 -9.15 3.19
CA SER A 77 -6.77 -10.03 2.68
C SER A 77 -6.72 -11.35 3.44
N ASN A 78 -7.60 -11.50 4.42
CA ASN A 78 -7.79 -12.77 5.08
C ASN A 78 -9.22 -12.79 5.65
N GLN A 79 -9.55 -13.80 6.42
CA GLN A 79 -10.88 -13.93 6.97
C GLN A 79 -11.26 -12.83 7.94
N LYS A 80 -10.26 -12.21 8.53
CA LYS A 80 -10.46 -11.07 9.41
C LYS A 80 -9.92 -9.84 8.72
N VAL A 81 -10.76 -8.86 8.53
CA VAL A 81 -10.32 -7.61 7.93
C VAL A 81 -9.58 -6.81 8.99
N VAL A 82 -8.30 -6.56 8.74
CA VAL A 82 -7.48 -5.75 9.62
C VAL A 82 -7.01 -4.54 8.83
N VAL A 83 -7.30 -3.37 9.36
CA VAL A 83 -6.88 -2.12 8.72
C VAL A 83 -5.98 -1.38 9.71
N ARG A 84 -4.79 -1.01 9.28
CA ARG A 84 -3.83 -0.30 10.10
C ARG A 84 -3.19 0.84 9.34
N LEU A 85 -2.87 1.90 10.07
CA LEU A 85 -2.04 2.96 9.55
C LEU A 85 -0.59 2.61 9.86
N VAL A 86 0.25 2.56 8.83
CA VAL A 86 1.63 2.13 8.96
C VAL A 86 2.55 3.13 8.28
N ASP A 87 3.74 3.32 8.85
CA ASP A 87 4.79 4.08 8.21
C ASP A 87 5.73 3.14 7.48
N LEU A 88 6.11 3.51 6.27
CA LEU A 88 7.05 2.73 5.48
C LEU A 88 8.46 3.22 5.79
N PRO A 89 9.32 2.37 6.38
CA PRO A 89 10.59 2.84 6.94
C PRO A 89 11.64 3.25 5.91
N TRP A 90 11.51 2.81 4.66
CA TRP A 90 12.51 3.11 3.65
C TRP A 90 12.29 4.45 2.94
N LEU A 91 11.17 5.12 3.22
CA LEU A 91 10.93 6.44 2.63
C LEU A 91 11.42 7.52 3.56
N PRO A 92 11.98 8.60 3.02
CA PRO A 92 12.36 9.74 3.86
C PRO A 92 11.14 10.29 4.60
N ALA A 93 11.39 10.79 5.79
CA ALA A 93 10.31 11.28 6.64
C ALA A 93 9.61 12.49 6.04
N ASP A 94 10.31 13.26 5.27
CA ASP A 94 9.80 14.53 4.79
C ASP A 94 10.17 14.75 3.34
N GLU A 95 9.40 14.19 2.48
CA GLU A 95 9.62 14.31 1.06
C GLU A 95 8.87 15.43 0.42
N LEU A 96 8.12 16.09 1.19
CA LEU A 96 7.21 17.08 0.60
C LEU A 96 7.75 18.46 0.63
#